data_e09ca993f94d125b9cf5d5f4c3ac9502
#
_entry.id   e09ca993f94d125b9cf5d5f4c3ac9502
#
_cell.length_a   1.000
_cell.length_b   1.000
_cell.length_c   1.000
_cell.angle_alpha   90.00
_cell.angle_beta   90.00
_cell.angle_gamma   90.00
#
_symmetry.space_group_name_H-M   'P 1'
#
loop_
_entity.id
_entity.type
_entity.pdbx_description
1 polymer ?
#
loop_
_entity_poly.entity_id
_entity_poly.type
_entity_poly.pdbx_seq_one_letter_code
_entity_poly.pdbx_strand_id
1 'polypeptide(L)'
;TGVRVSELLKLELADLMFDQQVIRVFGKGSKVRIVPIGEGAIEYVEKYLDESRSLLIKKLNNTNVVFLNFHGKPLSRMGFWKIVNKYAVQAGISKPVSPHTIRHSFATHLIEGGADLRAVQEMLGHVNIATTQIYTHLDREYLKEVHRSFHPREKEYFKSKRKNDSMEKKEK
;
A
#
# COMPACT_ATOMS: atom_id res chain seq x y z
N THR A 1 -0.43 3.38 0.01
CA THR A 1 -0.59 3.17 -1.46
C THR A 1 -1.84 3.80 -2.06
N GLY A 2 -2.90 4.04 -1.33
CA GLY A 2 -4.17 4.59 -1.84
C GLY A 2 -4.90 3.75 -2.91
N VAL A 3 -4.55 2.48 -3.11
CA VAL A 3 -5.20 1.60 -4.09
C VAL A 3 -6.66 1.32 -3.75
N ARG A 4 -7.47 0.94 -4.75
CA ARG A 4 -8.86 0.53 -4.50
C ARG A 4 -8.89 -0.83 -3.80
N VAL A 5 -9.90 -1.06 -2.94
CA VAL A 5 -10.03 -2.35 -2.26
C VAL A 5 -10.11 -3.53 -3.23
N SER A 6 -10.78 -3.36 -4.36
CA SER A 6 -10.86 -4.42 -5.39
C SER A 6 -9.53 -4.72 -6.07
N GLU A 7 -8.65 -3.73 -6.17
CA GLU A 7 -7.28 -3.87 -6.67
C GLU A 7 -6.42 -4.56 -5.63
N LEU A 8 -6.49 -4.11 -4.37
CA LEU A 8 -5.76 -4.72 -3.26
C LEU A 8 -6.06 -6.22 -3.10
N LEU A 9 -7.35 -6.58 -3.16
CA LEU A 9 -7.79 -7.96 -2.97
C LEU A 9 -7.45 -8.90 -4.13
N LYS A 10 -7.07 -8.35 -5.27
CA LYS A 10 -6.62 -9.10 -6.45
C LYS A 10 -5.11 -9.07 -6.64
N LEU A 11 -4.39 -8.37 -5.76
CA LEU A 11 -2.93 -8.24 -5.85
C LEU A 11 -2.29 -9.62 -5.71
N GLU A 12 -1.41 -9.96 -6.63
CA GLU A 12 -0.67 -11.22 -6.65
C GLU A 12 0.78 -11.02 -6.18
N LEU A 13 1.43 -12.10 -5.78
CA LEU A 13 2.83 -12.06 -5.35
C LEU A 13 3.76 -11.46 -6.41
N ALA A 14 3.51 -11.78 -7.69
CA ALA A 14 4.26 -11.25 -8.82
C ALA A 14 4.08 -9.73 -9.06
N ASP A 15 3.13 -9.11 -8.37
CA ASP A 15 2.87 -7.68 -8.45
C ASP A 15 3.62 -6.86 -7.41
N LEU A 16 4.26 -7.54 -6.46
CA LEU A 16 5.07 -6.94 -5.41
C LEU A 16 6.51 -6.74 -5.90
N MET A 17 6.87 -5.51 -6.17
CA MET A 17 8.20 -5.14 -6.67
C MET A 17 8.92 -4.32 -5.59
N PHE A 18 9.20 -4.96 -4.45
CA PHE A 18 9.69 -4.28 -3.23
C PHE A 18 11.08 -3.71 -3.40
N ASP A 19 11.95 -4.36 -4.15
CA ASP A 19 13.28 -3.81 -4.50
C ASP A 19 13.18 -2.45 -5.22
N GLN A 20 12.07 -2.24 -5.93
CA GLN A 20 11.77 -0.99 -6.62
C GLN A 20 10.84 -0.08 -5.80
N GLN A 21 10.44 -0.46 -4.60
CA GLN A 21 9.47 0.26 -3.75
C GLN A 21 8.16 0.59 -4.45
N VAL A 22 7.68 -0.32 -5.29
CA VAL A 22 6.41 -0.17 -6.01
C VAL A 22 5.60 -1.46 -6.03
N ILE A 23 4.32 -1.32 -6.31
CA ILE A 23 3.43 -2.42 -6.64
C ILE A 23 2.78 -2.17 -8.01
N ARG A 24 2.54 -3.25 -8.74
CA ARG A 24 1.79 -3.22 -10.01
C ARG A 24 0.31 -3.45 -9.73
N VAL A 25 -0.55 -2.61 -10.27
CA VAL A 25 -1.98 -2.63 -9.98
C VAL A 25 -2.78 -2.65 -11.27
N PHE A 26 -3.76 -3.56 -11.35
CA PHE A 26 -4.67 -3.70 -12.49
C PHE A 26 -5.98 -2.96 -12.20
N GLY A 27 -6.23 -1.89 -12.95
CA GLY A 27 -7.43 -1.09 -12.88
C GLY A 27 -8.56 -1.58 -13.80
N LYS A 28 -9.61 -0.77 -13.94
CA LYS A 28 -10.73 -1.04 -14.86
C LYS A 28 -10.23 -1.12 -16.31
N GLY A 29 -10.67 -2.13 -17.05
CA GLY A 29 -10.26 -2.36 -18.43
C GLY A 29 -8.83 -2.88 -18.58
N SER A 30 -8.34 -3.63 -17.60
CA SER A 30 -6.97 -4.21 -17.59
C SER A 30 -5.84 -3.17 -17.71
N LYS A 31 -6.13 -1.89 -17.47
CA LYS A 31 -5.09 -0.87 -17.44
C LYS A 31 -4.18 -1.09 -16.23
N VAL A 32 -2.89 -1.24 -16.51
CA VAL A 32 -1.85 -1.42 -15.50
C VAL A 32 -1.34 -0.05 -15.07
N ARG A 33 -1.10 0.12 -13.78
CA ARG A 33 -0.31 1.24 -13.25
C ARG A 33 0.63 0.79 -12.16
N ILE A 34 1.69 1.53 -12.00
CA ILE A 34 2.68 1.34 -10.92
C ILE A 34 2.34 2.32 -9.80
N VAL A 35 2.31 1.83 -8.58
CA VAL A 35 1.97 2.64 -7.40
C VAL A 35 3.09 2.51 -6.38
N PRO A 36 3.65 3.63 -5.89
CA PRO A 36 4.63 3.61 -4.81
C PRO A 36 4.08 2.94 -3.55
N ILE A 37 4.94 2.19 -2.87
CA ILE A 37 4.67 1.61 -1.55
C ILE A 37 5.76 2.06 -0.58
N GLY A 38 5.36 2.52 0.60
CA GLY A 38 6.30 2.99 1.60
C GLY A 38 7.04 1.86 2.31
N GLU A 39 8.26 2.15 2.79
CA GLU A 39 9.13 1.17 3.45
C GLU A 39 8.45 0.47 4.64
N GLY A 40 7.76 1.24 5.50
CA GLY A 40 7.03 0.65 6.61
C GLY A 40 5.90 -0.29 6.18
N ALA A 41 5.27 -0.04 5.02
CA ALA A 41 4.25 -0.95 4.48
C ALA A 41 4.89 -2.22 3.88
N ILE A 42 6.06 -2.09 3.24
CA ILE A 42 6.84 -3.24 2.74
C ILE A 42 7.17 -4.16 3.90
N GLU A 43 7.79 -3.65 4.96
CA GLU A 43 8.18 -4.40 6.16
C GLU A 43 7.01 -5.22 6.74
N TYR A 44 5.84 -4.59 6.89
CA TYR A 44 4.65 -5.30 7.38
C TYR A 44 4.11 -6.35 6.41
N VAL A 45 4.21 -6.13 5.11
CA VAL A 45 3.77 -7.11 4.11
C VAL A 45 4.74 -8.28 4.06
N GLU A 46 6.06 -8.05 4.08
CA GLU A 46 7.07 -9.11 4.16
C GLU A 46 6.86 -9.97 5.39
N LYS A 47 6.73 -9.35 6.55
CA LYS A 47 6.43 -10.06 7.80
C LYS A 47 5.15 -10.91 7.69
N TYR A 48 4.09 -10.37 7.09
CA TYR A 48 2.88 -11.13 6.83
C TYR A 48 3.11 -12.31 5.89
N LEU A 49 3.88 -12.15 4.81
CA LEU A 49 4.18 -13.20 3.85
C LEU A 49 4.94 -14.36 4.51
N ASP A 50 5.92 -14.04 5.33
CA ASP A 50 6.79 -15.02 5.98
C ASP A 50 6.11 -15.72 7.16
N GLU A 51 5.54 -14.97 8.08
CA GLU A 51 5.03 -15.50 9.34
C GLU A 51 3.59 -16.04 9.23
N SER A 52 2.72 -15.34 8.51
CA SER A 52 1.28 -15.62 8.51
C SER A 52 0.81 -16.32 7.25
N ARG A 53 1.11 -15.75 6.07
CA ARG A 53 0.64 -16.30 4.80
C ARG A 53 1.18 -17.70 4.54
N SER A 54 2.43 -17.96 4.87
CA SER A 54 3.07 -19.28 4.76
C SER A 54 2.32 -20.38 5.53
N LEU A 55 1.76 -20.03 6.69
CA LEU A 55 0.95 -20.94 7.50
C LEU A 55 -0.48 -21.12 6.95
N LEU A 56 -1.05 -20.06 6.41
CA LEU A 56 -2.40 -20.07 5.85
C LEU A 56 -2.48 -20.90 4.58
N ILE A 57 -1.49 -20.81 3.69
CA ILE A 57 -1.50 -21.50 2.39
C ILE A 57 -1.34 -23.02 2.52
N LYS A 58 -0.66 -23.50 3.57
CA LYS A 58 -0.51 -24.94 3.85
C LYS A 58 -1.84 -25.66 4.05
N LYS A 59 -2.91 -24.95 4.30
CA LYS A 59 -4.23 -25.51 4.62
C LYS A 59 -5.08 -25.84 3.40
N LEU A 60 -4.95 -25.15 2.25
CA LEU A 60 -6.02 -25.22 1.22
C LEU A 60 -5.59 -24.77 -0.16
N ASN A 61 -4.81 -24.82 -0.90
CA ASN A 61 -4.63 -24.45 -2.32
C ASN A 61 -3.52 -23.42 -2.62
N ASN A 62 -2.83 -23.74 -3.67
CA ASN A 62 -1.82 -22.89 -4.28
C ASN A 62 -2.51 -21.66 -4.89
N THR A 63 -2.53 -20.53 -4.18
CA THR A 63 -3.00 -19.25 -4.72
C THR A 63 -1.88 -18.21 -4.72
N ASN A 64 -1.76 -17.47 -5.81
CA ASN A 64 -0.80 -16.39 -5.94
C ASN A 64 -1.29 -15.06 -5.30
N VAL A 65 -2.56 -14.99 -4.90
CA VAL A 65 -3.11 -13.78 -4.27
C VAL A 65 -2.38 -13.50 -2.95
N VAL A 66 -2.02 -12.24 -2.75
CA VAL A 66 -1.24 -11.80 -1.57
C VAL A 66 -2.04 -12.01 -0.30
N PHE A 67 -3.23 -11.41 -0.20
CA PHE A 67 -3.99 -11.35 1.04
C PHE A 67 -5.01 -12.49 1.17
N LEU A 68 -4.83 -13.31 2.20
CA LEU A 68 -5.67 -14.48 2.49
C LEU A 68 -6.49 -14.26 3.77
N ASN A 69 -7.61 -14.94 3.85
CA ASN A 69 -8.37 -15.09 5.09
C ASN A 69 -7.81 -16.26 5.92
N PHE A 70 -8.35 -16.47 7.12
CA PHE A 70 -7.92 -17.52 8.04
C PHE A 70 -8.16 -18.96 7.55
N HIS A 71 -8.93 -19.11 6.46
CA HIS A 71 -9.11 -20.41 5.78
C HIS A 71 -8.12 -20.63 4.62
N GLY A 72 -7.19 -19.72 4.38
CA GLY A 72 -6.24 -19.78 3.27
C GLY A 72 -6.85 -19.42 1.90
N LYS A 73 -8.06 -18.89 1.85
CA LYS A 73 -8.71 -18.39 0.64
C LYS A 73 -8.48 -16.90 0.45
N PRO A 74 -8.54 -16.34 -0.76
CA PRO A 74 -8.45 -14.93 -1.00
C PRO A 74 -9.36 -14.12 -0.08
N LEU A 75 -8.85 -13.03 0.47
CA LEU A 75 -9.59 -12.16 1.37
C LEU A 75 -10.75 -11.49 0.63
N SER A 76 -11.95 -11.53 1.19
CA SER A 76 -13.14 -10.89 0.63
C SER A 76 -13.23 -9.41 1.03
N ARG A 77 -14.04 -8.63 0.28
CA ARG A 77 -14.33 -7.23 0.63
C ARG A 77 -14.91 -7.10 2.05
N MET A 78 -15.80 -8.00 2.43
CA MET A 78 -16.38 -8.02 3.77
C MET A 78 -15.33 -8.36 4.82
N GLY A 79 -14.44 -9.32 4.54
CA GLY A 79 -13.31 -9.66 5.42
C GLY A 79 -12.39 -8.47 5.63
N PHE A 80 -12.01 -7.79 4.56
CA PHE A 80 -11.19 -6.58 4.63
C PHE A 80 -11.88 -5.48 5.45
N TRP A 81 -13.16 -5.23 5.19
CA TRP A 81 -13.94 -4.24 5.94
C TRP A 81 -13.98 -4.55 7.45
N LYS A 82 -14.20 -5.81 7.83
CA LYS A 82 -14.18 -6.24 9.23
C LYS A 82 -12.82 -5.98 9.89
N ILE A 83 -11.72 -6.27 9.19
CA ILE A 83 -10.35 -6.02 9.68
C ILE A 83 -10.14 -4.52 9.91
N VAL A 84 -10.47 -3.68 8.93
CA VAL A 84 -10.32 -2.22 9.03
C VAL A 84 -11.12 -1.67 10.21
N ASN A 85 -12.39 -2.07 10.36
CA ASN A 85 -13.21 -1.59 11.47
C ASN A 85 -12.70 -2.07 12.84
N LYS A 86 -12.22 -3.32 12.95
CA LYS A 86 -11.58 -3.81 14.17
C LYS A 86 -10.43 -2.89 14.60
N TYR A 87 -9.53 -2.57 13.70
CA TYR A 87 -8.39 -1.70 14.01
C TYR A 87 -8.80 -0.24 14.22
N ALA A 88 -9.82 0.26 13.53
CA ALA A 88 -10.37 1.60 13.78
C ALA A 88 -10.90 1.73 15.21
N VAL A 89 -11.65 0.74 15.68
CA VAL A 89 -12.15 0.69 17.07
C VAL A 89 -10.99 0.63 18.07
N GLN A 90 -10.00 -0.22 17.82
CA GLN A 90 -8.81 -0.32 18.68
C GLN A 90 -8.00 0.99 18.75
N ALA A 91 -8.01 1.76 17.66
CA ALA A 91 -7.38 3.08 17.59
C ALA A 91 -8.25 4.22 18.18
N GLY A 92 -9.40 3.92 18.77
CA GLY A 92 -10.32 4.93 19.33
C GLY A 92 -11.05 5.77 18.29
N ILE A 93 -11.09 5.33 17.02
CA ILE A 93 -11.78 6.04 15.95
C ILE A 93 -13.26 5.71 16.02
N SER A 94 -14.07 6.67 16.45
CA SER A 94 -15.53 6.51 16.60
C SER A 94 -16.32 6.59 15.28
N LYS A 95 -15.75 7.23 14.25
CA LYS A 95 -16.39 7.36 12.94
C LYS A 95 -16.22 6.08 12.11
N PRO A 96 -17.23 5.67 11.32
CA PRO A 96 -17.09 4.53 10.42
C PRO A 96 -15.94 4.76 9.42
N VAL A 97 -15.01 3.80 9.35
CA VAL A 97 -13.90 3.83 8.41
C VAL A 97 -14.19 2.88 7.25
N SER A 98 -14.26 3.42 6.05
CA SER A 98 -14.44 2.66 4.82
C SER A 98 -13.14 2.61 4.01
N PRO A 99 -13.00 1.66 3.07
CA PRO A 99 -11.87 1.68 2.13
C PRO A 99 -11.77 2.98 1.33
N HIS A 100 -12.90 3.60 1.02
CA HIS A 100 -12.93 4.91 0.36
C HIS A 100 -12.40 6.02 1.25
N THR A 101 -12.72 5.99 2.55
CA THR A 101 -12.19 6.93 3.54
C THR A 101 -10.67 6.85 3.62
N ILE A 102 -10.11 5.64 3.70
CA ILE A 102 -8.63 5.42 3.75
C ILE A 102 -7.97 5.97 2.48
N ARG A 103 -8.53 5.67 1.31
CA ARG A 103 -8.00 6.15 0.03
C ARG A 103 -8.13 7.68 -0.09
N HIS A 104 -9.22 8.25 0.38
CA HIS A 104 -9.39 9.71 0.42
C HIS A 104 -8.35 10.36 1.33
N SER A 105 -8.17 9.82 2.54
CA SER A 105 -7.13 10.29 3.46
C SER A 105 -5.72 10.21 2.86
N PHE A 106 -5.42 9.15 2.11
CA PHE A 106 -4.15 9.04 1.38
C PHE A 106 -3.95 10.19 0.40
N ALA A 107 -4.98 10.51 -0.41
CA ALA A 107 -4.92 11.62 -1.36
C ALA A 107 -4.77 12.97 -0.64
N THR A 108 -5.61 13.20 0.38
CA THR A 108 -5.61 14.44 1.15
C THR A 108 -4.26 14.68 1.81
N HIS A 109 -3.69 13.67 2.47
CA HIS A 109 -2.37 13.79 3.14
C HIS A 109 -1.24 14.11 2.16
N LEU A 110 -1.27 13.57 0.94
CA LEU A 110 -0.27 13.91 -0.06
C LEU A 110 -0.42 15.35 -0.53
N ILE A 111 -1.63 15.78 -0.83
CA ILE A 111 -1.93 17.16 -1.30
C ILE A 111 -1.61 18.19 -0.21
N GLU A 112 -2.05 17.96 1.03
CA GLU A 112 -1.74 18.82 2.17
C GLU A 112 -0.24 18.85 2.48
N GLY A 113 0.46 17.75 2.20
CA GLY A 113 1.91 17.67 2.29
C GLY A 113 2.64 18.48 1.22
N GLY A 114 1.95 18.94 0.17
CA GLY A 114 2.51 19.71 -0.94
C GLY A 114 2.76 18.89 -2.21
N ALA A 115 2.25 17.65 -2.30
CA ALA A 115 2.40 16.85 -3.50
C ALA A 115 1.62 17.44 -4.68
N ASP A 116 2.20 17.32 -5.88
CA ASP A 116 1.53 17.72 -7.10
C ASP A 116 0.25 16.91 -7.34
N LEU A 117 -0.84 17.60 -7.68
CA LEU A 117 -2.16 16.99 -7.88
C LEU A 117 -2.14 15.94 -8.98
N ARG A 118 -1.38 16.14 -10.04
CA ARG A 118 -1.28 15.21 -11.17
C ARG A 118 -0.61 13.90 -10.74
N ALA A 119 0.49 13.99 -9.98
CA ALA A 119 1.14 12.81 -9.40
C ALA A 119 0.18 12.01 -8.51
N VAL A 120 -0.60 12.67 -7.66
CA VAL A 120 -1.61 12.02 -6.81
C VAL A 120 -2.70 11.36 -7.65
N GLN A 121 -3.19 12.00 -8.70
CA GLN A 121 -4.18 11.44 -9.62
C GLN A 121 -3.65 10.21 -10.35
N GLU A 122 -2.39 10.20 -10.77
CA GLU A 122 -1.73 9.05 -11.40
C GLU A 122 -1.62 7.87 -10.43
N MET A 123 -1.14 8.07 -9.21
CA MET A 123 -1.08 7.03 -8.17
C MET A 123 -2.46 6.42 -7.92
N LEU A 124 -3.48 7.25 -7.89
CA LEU A 124 -4.85 6.80 -7.67
C LEU A 124 -5.49 6.14 -8.90
N GLY A 125 -5.00 6.37 -10.11
CA GLY A 125 -5.56 5.86 -11.35
C GLY A 125 -6.92 6.49 -11.67
N HIS A 126 -6.99 7.82 -11.70
CA HIS A 126 -8.14 8.56 -12.19
C HIS A 126 -8.17 8.53 -13.71
N VAL A 127 -9.30 8.08 -14.28
CA VAL A 127 -9.44 7.67 -15.69
C VAL A 127 -9.39 8.82 -16.71
N ASN A 128 -9.43 10.07 -16.28
CA ASN A 128 -9.57 11.23 -17.18
C ASN A 128 -8.24 11.81 -17.71
N ILE A 129 -7.12 11.19 -17.45
CA ILE A 129 -5.88 11.53 -18.15
C ILE A 129 -5.74 10.53 -19.29
N ALA A 130 -6.20 10.96 -20.48
CA ALA A 130 -6.04 10.22 -21.71
C ALA A 130 -4.57 10.07 -22.02
N THR A 131 -4.01 8.93 -21.67
CA THR A 131 -2.91 8.29 -22.42
C THR A 131 -2.55 6.99 -21.70
N THR A 132 -2.43 5.93 -22.45
CA THR A 132 -1.68 4.73 -22.06
C THR A 132 -0.21 5.16 -22.08
N GLN A 133 0.22 5.90 -21.06
CA GLN A 133 1.64 6.20 -20.90
C GLN A 133 2.32 4.91 -20.47
N ILE A 134 3.26 4.47 -21.29
CA ILE A 134 4.26 3.49 -20.89
C ILE A 134 5.01 4.15 -19.74
N TYR A 135 4.83 3.66 -18.51
CA TYR A 135 5.54 4.18 -17.34
C TYR A 135 7.03 4.00 -17.56
N THR A 136 7.71 5.09 -17.84
CA THR A 136 9.16 5.12 -17.95
C THR A 136 9.80 4.94 -16.58
N HIS A 137 11.09 4.63 -16.55
CA HIS A 137 11.83 4.56 -15.29
C HIS A 137 11.79 5.92 -14.55
N LEU A 138 11.86 7.02 -15.28
CA LEU A 138 11.79 8.39 -14.74
C LEU A 138 10.45 8.68 -14.06
N ASP A 139 9.33 8.24 -14.66
CA ASP A 139 8.01 8.45 -14.06
C ASP A 139 7.87 7.71 -12.73
N ARG A 140 8.45 6.50 -12.63
CA ARG A 140 8.42 5.70 -11.39
C ARG A 140 9.23 6.36 -10.27
N GLU A 141 10.44 6.84 -10.57
CA GLU A 141 11.28 7.53 -9.59
C GLU A 141 10.61 8.81 -9.09
N TYR A 142 10.02 9.59 -9.98
CA TYR A 142 9.26 10.77 -9.61
C TYR A 142 8.10 10.45 -8.67
N LEU A 143 7.28 9.44 -8.97
CA LEU A 143 6.16 9.06 -8.10
C LEU A 143 6.62 8.57 -6.72
N LYS A 144 7.75 7.85 -6.66
CA LYS A 144 8.35 7.42 -5.38
C LYS A 144 8.83 8.61 -4.56
N GLU A 145 9.50 9.57 -5.21
CA GLU A 145 9.97 10.78 -4.55
C GLU A 145 8.82 11.60 -3.97
N VAL A 146 7.76 11.79 -4.74
CA VAL A 146 6.53 12.46 -4.28
C VAL A 146 5.93 11.73 -3.08
N HIS A 147 5.79 10.41 -3.15
CA HIS A 147 5.24 9.63 -2.04
C HIS A 147 6.12 9.76 -0.79
N ARG A 148 7.43 9.58 -0.92
CA ARG A 148 8.40 9.66 0.18
C ARG A 148 8.46 11.04 0.82
N SER A 149 8.45 12.10 0.01
CA SER A 149 8.58 13.47 0.47
C SER A 149 7.33 14.02 1.13
N PHE A 150 6.14 13.57 0.71
CA PHE A 150 4.89 14.21 1.11
C PHE A 150 3.96 13.33 1.95
N HIS A 151 4.14 12.00 1.96
CA HIS A 151 3.28 11.13 2.76
C HIS A 151 3.69 11.14 4.24
N PRO A 152 2.80 11.47 5.20
CA PRO A 152 3.16 11.62 6.62
C PRO A 152 3.78 10.37 7.24
N ARG A 153 3.25 9.19 6.96
CA ARG A 153 3.74 7.92 7.52
C ARG A 153 5.15 7.56 7.05
N GLU A 154 5.55 7.97 5.85
CA GLU A 154 6.94 7.82 5.39
C GLU A 154 7.87 8.74 6.18
N LYS A 155 7.47 10.00 6.36
CA LYS A 155 8.23 10.94 7.18
C LYS A 155 8.41 10.44 8.62
N GLU A 156 7.39 9.87 9.22
CA GLU A 156 7.42 9.30 10.57
C GLU A 156 8.30 8.04 10.64
N TYR A 157 8.18 7.15 9.67
CA TYR A 157 8.99 5.94 9.59
C TYR A 157 10.48 6.25 9.55
N PHE A 158 10.91 7.16 8.67
CA PHE A 158 12.32 7.57 8.59
C PHE A 158 12.81 8.30 9.84
N LYS A 159 11.94 9.07 10.52
CA LYS A 159 12.30 9.69 11.80
C LYS A 159 12.52 8.66 12.90
N SER A 160 11.66 7.65 13.00
CA SER A 160 11.78 6.58 14.01
C SER A 160 13.02 5.72 13.75
N LYS A 161 13.28 5.35 12.50
CA LYS A 161 14.46 4.56 12.10
C LYS A 161 15.75 5.28 12.45
N ARG A 162 15.90 6.57 12.09
CA ARG A 162 17.07 7.39 12.45
C ARG A 162 17.29 7.48 13.96
N LYS A 163 16.22 7.52 14.76
CA LYS A 163 16.31 7.57 16.21
C LYS A 163 16.83 6.25 16.78
N ASN A 164 16.38 5.12 16.26
CA ASN A 164 16.85 3.80 16.67
C ASN A 164 18.32 3.59 16.30
N ASP A 165 18.72 3.90 15.06
CA ASP A 165 20.12 3.81 14.60
C ASP A 165 21.07 4.69 15.44
N SER A 166 20.58 5.83 15.92
CA SER A 166 21.37 6.73 16.77
C SER A 166 21.47 6.25 18.22
N MET A 167 20.53 5.46 18.71
CA MET A 167 20.62 4.80 20.03
C MET A 167 21.58 3.62 20.01
N GLU A 168 21.49 2.75 18.98
CA GLU A 168 22.41 1.60 18.84
C GLU A 168 23.88 2.03 18.67
N LYS A 169 24.15 3.20 18.10
CA LYS A 169 25.51 3.76 17.99
C LYS A 169 26.04 4.37 19.28
N LYS A 170 25.21 4.60 20.30
CA LYS A 170 25.62 5.12 21.60
C LYS A 170 25.88 4.01 22.64
N GLU A 171 25.40 2.80 22.34
CA GLU A 171 25.58 1.62 23.20
C GLU A 171 26.77 0.73 22.79
N LYS A 172 27.48 1.11 21.71
CA LYS A 172 28.76 0.52 21.27
C LYS A 172 29.93 1.46 21.56
#